data_af4f8927e196c1ff5bf122b1e5240a78
#
_entry.id   af4f8927e196c1ff5bf122b1e5240a78
#
_cell.length_a   1.000
_cell.length_b   1.000
_cell.length_c   1.000
_cell.angle_alpha   90.00
_cell.angle_beta   90.00
_cell.angle_gamma   90.00
#
_symmetry.space_group_name_H-M   'P 1'
#
loop_
_entity.id
_entity.type
_entity.pdbx_description
1 polymer ?
#
loop_
_entity_poly.entity_id
_entity_poly.type
_entity_poly.pdbx_seq_one_letter_code
_entity_poly.pdbx_strand_id
1 'polypeptide(L)'
;VRLFLAALLVMCGEALADPVDDVRCREIGFSLAAEARSAARFTTFIDADARFVGNRVTRGPIDITEAWGTFFADGGPAIKWRPQFVEVLEDGSLALTRGPYRMIVTEEDGSTSEHWGTFNSVWRKQADGSWKVVFDAGSPSAAPPPADVRALLDDEHGCPSEAP
;
A
#
# COMPACT_ATOMS: atom_id res chain seq x y z
N VAL A 1 37.28 17.64 -49.73
CA VAL A 1 35.90 17.60 -49.23
C VAL A 1 35.93 16.79 -47.95
N ARG A 2 35.84 17.48 -46.78
CA ARG A 2 35.76 16.80 -45.45
C ARG A 2 34.28 16.72 -45.06
N LEU A 3 33.73 15.48 -45.04
CA LEU A 3 32.39 15.25 -44.46
C LEU A 3 32.49 15.25 -42.92
N PHE A 4 31.82 16.21 -42.30
CA PHE A 4 31.53 16.18 -40.85
C PHE A 4 30.29 15.34 -40.65
N LEU A 5 30.45 14.18 -40.04
CA LEU A 5 29.34 13.33 -39.55
C LEU A 5 28.92 13.90 -38.20
N ALA A 6 27.78 14.61 -38.18
CA ALA A 6 27.17 15.04 -36.93
C ALA A 6 26.45 13.85 -36.29
N ALA A 7 26.98 13.35 -35.19
CA ALA A 7 26.30 12.35 -34.36
C ALA A 7 25.21 13.03 -33.55
N LEU A 8 23.95 12.73 -33.87
CA LEU A 8 22.80 13.17 -33.11
C LEU A 8 22.68 12.28 -31.84
N LEU A 9 23.09 12.80 -30.68
CA LEU A 9 22.83 12.17 -29.40
C LEU A 9 21.34 12.32 -29.09
N VAL A 10 20.55 11.26 -29.26
CA VAL A 10 19.20 11.17 -28.72
C VAL A 10 19.33 10.91 -27.22
N MET A 11 19.17 11.95 -26.41
CA MET A 11 19.00 11.79 -24.98
C MET A 11 17.59 11.22 -24.74
N CYS A 12 17.46 9.91 -24.50
CA CYS A 12 16.28 9.35 -23.87
C CYS A 12 16.19 9.93 -22.46
N GLY A 13 15.34 10.95 -22.28
CA GLY A 13 14.92 11.39 -20.97
C GLY A 13 14.05 10.27 -20.38
N GLU A 14 14.53 9.55 -19.36
CA GLU A 14 13.68 8.74 -18.52
C GLU A 14 12.66 9.70 -17.88
N ALA A 15 11.38 9.51 -18.21
CA ALA A 15 10.31 10.20 -17.51
C ALA A 15 10.38 9.74 -16.05
N LEU A 16 10.75 10.65 -15.14
CA LEU A 16 10.68 10.37 -13.71
C LEU A 16 9.21 10.08 -13.39
N ALA A 17 8.93 8.91 -12.82
CA ALA A 17 7.60 8.56 -12.36
C ALA A 17 7.11 9.63 -11.37
N ASP A 18 5.82 9.97 -11.42
CA ASP A 18 5.21 10.89 -10.45
C ASP A 18 5.31 10.27 -9.05
N PRO A 19 5.92 10.94 -8.07
CA PRO A 19 6.00 10.43 -6.71
C PRO A 19 4.66 10.05 -6.09
N VAL A 20 3.58 10.72 -6.49
CA VAL A 20 2.20 10.41 -6.05
C VAL A 20 1.77 9.04 -6.60
N ASP A 21 2.04 8.75 -7.87
CA ASP A 21 1.73 7.48 -8.49
C ASP A 21 2.60 6.35 -7.92
N ASP A 22 3.88 6.61 -7.65
CA ASP A 22 4.76 5.66 -6.99
C ASP A 22 4.21 5.23 -5.63
N VAL A 23 3.84 6.20 -4.78
CA VAL A 23 3.29 5.93 -3.44
C VAL A 23 1.93 5.25 -3.55
N ARG A 24 1.07 5.67 -4.48
CA ARG A 24 -0.21 5.01 -4.75
C ARG A 24 -0.03 3.54 -5.07
N CYS A 25 0.88 3.22 -5.98
CA CYS A 25 1.15 1.85 -6.37
C CYS A 25 1.79 1.04 -5.26
N ARG A 26 2.64 1.66 -4.42
CA ARG A 26 3.16 0.98 -3.21
C ARG A 26 2.05 0.63 -2.23
N GLU A 27 1.09 1.53 -1.96
CA GLU A 27 -0.05 1.27 -1.08
C GLU A 27 -0.93 0.14 -1.64
N ILE A 28 -1.20 0.14 -2.94
CA ILE A 28 -1.96 -0.92 -3.60
C ILE A 28 -1.20 -2.25 -3.51
N GLY A 29 0.11 -2.26 -3.78
CA GLY A 29 0.95 -3.45 -3.65
C GLY A 29 0.95 -4.01 -2.23
N PHE A 30 0.92 -3.14 -1.21
CA PHE A 30 0.83 -3.52 0.19
C PHE A 30 -0.50 -4.21 0.51
N SER A 31 -1.64 -3.66 0.04
CA SER A 31 -2.94 -4.32 0.13
C SER A 31 -2.96 -5.67 -0.61
N LEU A 32 -2.43 -5.72 -1.83
CA LEU A 32 -2.37 -6.95 -2.61
C LEU A 32 -1.53 -8.05 -1.94
N ALA A 33 -0.50 -7.69 -1.17
CA ALA A 33 0.26 -8.66 -0.38
C ALA A 33 -0.60 -9.28 0.73
N ALA A 34 -1.46 -8.49 1.38
CA ALA A 34 -2.41 -9.00 2.38
C ALA A 34 -3.53 -9.82 1.72
N GLU A 35 -4.09 -9.36 0.60
CA GLU A 35 -5.10 -10.08 -0.19
C GLU A 35 -4.58 -11.46 -0.65
N ALA A 36 -3.30 -11.52 -1.06
CA ALA A 36 -2.62 -12.77 -1.43
C ALA A 36 -2.17 -13.63 -0.24
N ARG A 37 -2.45 -13.20 1.00
CA ARG A 37 -2.02 -13.87 2.24
C ARG A 37 -0.51 -14.09 2.34
N SER A 38 0.29 -13.23 1.69
CA SER A 38 1.74 -13.34 1.63
C SER A 38 2.42 -12.52 2.72
N ALA A 39 2.66 -13.12 3.89
CA ALA A 39 3.39 -12.50 5.00
C ALA A 39 4.78 -12.01 4.55
N ALA A 40 5.48 -12.81 3.74
CA ALA A 40 6.82 -12.47 3.25
C ALA A 40 6.79 -11.20 2.39
N ARG A 41 5.84 -11.11 1.44
CA ARG A 41 5.67 -9.93 0.59
C ARG A 41 5.20 -8.72 1.40
N PHE A 42 4.24 -8.88 2.31
CA PHE A 42 3.74 -7.84 3.20
C PHE A 42 4.88 -7.18 4.00
N THR A 43 5.77 -8.00 4.57
CA THR A 43 6.93 -7.53 5.35
C THR A 43 7.85 -6.60 4.55
N THR A 44 7.97 -6.76 3.22
CA THR A 44 8.86 -5.92 2.40
C THR A 44 8.42 -4.47 2.30
N PHE A 45 7.15 -4.17 2.53
CA PHE A 45 6.60 -2.82 2.52
C PHE A 45 6.87 -2.06 3.83
N ILE A 46 7.24 -2.75 4.91
CA ILE A 46 7.33 -2.19 6.25
C ILE A 46 8.72 -1.63 6.51
N ASP A 47 8.78 -0.39 7.01
CA ASP A 47 10.03 0.26 7.41
C ASP A 47 10.61 -0.41 8.66
N ALA A 48 11.95 -0.45 8.78
CA ALA A 48 12.63 -1.03 9.94
C ALA A 48 12.22 -0.37 11.27
N ASP A 49 11.84 0.92 11.23
CA ASP A 49 11.39 1.70 12.39
C ASP A 49 9.86 1.92 12.41
N ALA A 50 9.09 1.07 11.73
CA ALA A 50 7.64 1.22 11.62
C ALA A 50 6.90 1.12 12.96
N ARG A 51 5.76 1.82 13.03
CA ARG A 51 4.79 1.81 14.14
C ARG A 51 3.38 1.61 13.57
N PHE A 52 2.75 0.49 13.89
CA PHE A 52 1.34 0.26 13.60
C PHE A 52 0.52 0.49 14.86
N VAL A 53 -0.45 1.38 14.77
CA VAL A 53 -1.22 1.88 15.90
C VAL A 53 -2.66 1.36 15.82
N GLY A 54 -2.97 0.39 16.65
CA GLY A 54 -4.32 -0.12 16.90
C GLY A 54 -4.64 0.03 18.38
N ASN A 55 -5.20 -1.01 19.02
CA ASN A 55 -5.39 -1.05 20.48
C ASN A 55 -4.06 -1.00 21.25
N ARG A 56 -2.98 -1.30 20.60
CA ARG A 56 -1.60 -1.18 21.08
C ARG A 56 -0.71 -0.72 19.93
N VAL A 57 0.50 -0.28 20.25
CA VAL A 57 1.51 0.05 19.25
C VAL A 57 2.41 -1.17 19.02
N THR A 58 2.41 -1.69 17.80
CA THR A 58 3.33 -2.74 17.34
C THR A 58 4.48 -2.12 16.56
N ARG A 59 5.71 -2.62 16.72
CA ARG A 59 6.92 -1.97 16.23
C ARG A 59 7.76 -2.91 15.39
N GLY A 60 8.26 -2.39 14.26
CA GLY A 60 9.17 -3.11 13.37
C GLY A 60 8.50 -4.19 12.52
N PRO A 61 9.14 -4.61 11.44
CA PRO A 61 8.51 -5.47 10.43
C PRO A 61 8.13 -6.85 10.96
N ILE A 62 8.93 -7.43 11.85
CA ILE A 62 8.69 -8.79 12.36
C ILE A 62 7.44 -8.80 13.23
N ASP A 63 7.40 -8.01 14.30
CA ASP A 63 6.28 -7.99 15.24
C ASP A 63 4.97 -7.54 14.58
N ILE A 64 5.07 -6.59 13.62
CA ILE A 64 3.91 -6.13 12.85
C ILE A 64 3.36 -7.28 11.99
N THR A 65 4.23 -8.00 11.28
CA THR A 65 3.81 -9.12 10.43
C THR A 65 3.22 -10.25 11.28
N GLU A 66 3.79 -10.55 12.44
CA GLU A 66 3.23 -11.52 13.39
C GLU A 66 1.85 -11.09 13.91
N ALA A 67 1.68 -9.82 14.25
CA ALA A 67 0.39 -9.27 14.69
C ALA A 67 -0.70 -9.34 13.60
N TRP A 68 -0.30 -9.33 12.34
CA TRP A 68 -1.17 -9.50 11.18
C TRP A 68 -1.36 -10.97 10.76
N GLY A 69 -0.77 -11.91 11.49
CA GLY A 69 -0.75 -13.34 11.17
C GLY A 69 -2.11 -13.97 10.86
N THR A 70 -3.19 -13.49 11.49
CA THR A 70 -4.56 -13.96 11.23
C THR A 70 -5.02 -13.71 9.79
N PHE A 71 -4.57 -12.61 9.17
CA PHE A 71 -4.87 -12.29 7.77
C PHE A 71 -4.12 -13.17 6.78
N PHE A 72 -3.01 -13.76 7.19
CA PHE A 72 -2.20 -14.66 6.35
C PHE A 72 -2.56 -16.13 6.51
N ALA A 73 -3.31 -16.47 7.57
CA ALA A 73 -3.73 -17.85 7.82
C ALA A 73 -4.82 -18.30 6.84
N ASP A 74 -4.82 -19.60 6.50
CA ASP A 74 -5.91 -20.21 5.74
C ASP A 74 -7.22 -20.09 6.51
N GLY A 75 -8.29 -19.63 5.84
CA GLY A 75 -9.58 -19.39 6.47
C GLY A 75 -9.65 -18.14 7.37
N GLY A 76 -8.56 -17.42 7.55
CA GLY A 76 -8.55 -16.16 8.26
C GLY A 76 -9.33 -15.04 7.53
N PRO A 77 -9.57 -13.89 8.19
CA PRO A 77 -10.26 -12.76 7.57
C PRO A 77 -9.61 -12.34 6.26
N ALA A 78 -10.43 -11.94 5.28
CA ALA A 78 -9.95 -11.28 4.07
C ALA A 78 -9.98 -9.77 4.31
N ILE A 79 -8.89 -9.09 3.98
CA ILE A 79 -8.81 -7.62 4.09
C ILE A 79 -8.34 -7.03 2.76
N LYS A 80 -8.93 -5.90 2.39
CA LYS A 80 -8.62 -5.17 1.16
C LYS A 80 -8.75 -3.67 1.43
N TRP A 81 -7.82 -2.89 0.90
CA TRP A 81 -7.87 -1.43 0.99
C TRP A 81 -7.29 -0.79 -0.26
N ARG A 82 -7.70 0.47 -0.55
CA ARG A 82 -7.19 1.26 -1.68
C ARG A 82 -7.07 2.72 -1.27
N PRO A 83 -6.02 3.45 -1.69
CA PRO A 83 -5.87 4.86 -1.37
C PRO A 83 -6.85 5.72 -2.15
N GLN A 84 -7.65 6.49 -1.43
CA GLN A 84 -8.47 7.55 -1.97
C GLN A 84 -7.66 8.85 -2.11
N PHE A 85 -6.81 9.12 -1.12
CA PHE A 85 -5.91 10.27 -1.08
C PHE A 85 -4.47 9.81 -0.98
N VAL A 86 -3.60 10.50 -1.73
CA VAL A 86 -2.15 10.35 -1.68
C VAL A 86 -1.54 11.74 -1.72
N GLU A 87 -0.81 12.11 -0.69
CA GLU A 87 -0.12 13.38 -0.56
C GLU A 87 1.37 13.13 -0.30
N VAL A 88 2.22 13.77 -1.10
CA VAL A 88 3.68 13.67 -0.97
C VAL A 88 4.22 15.03 -0.56
N LEU A 89 5.14 15.10 0.42
CA LEU A 89 5.79 16.35 0.79
C LEU A 89 6.64 16.88 -0.37
N GLU A 90 6.81 18.21 -0.46
CA GLU A 90 7.58 18.88 -1.53
C GLU A 90 9.03 18.39 -1.64
N ASP A 91 9.64 18.00 -0.51
CA ASP A 91 10.99 17.44 -0.48
C ASP A 91 11.05 15.95 -0.88
N GLY A 92 9.89 15.32 -1.12
CA GLY A 92 9.79 13.94 -1.50
C GLY A 92 10.20 12.94 -0.42
N SER A 93 10.31 13.34 0.85
CA SER A 93 10.81 12.48 1.94
C SER A 93 9.74 11.62 2.58
N LEU A 94 8.51 12.14 2.69
CA LEU A 94 7.36 11.49 3.30
C LEU A 94 6.12 11.63 2.42
N ALA A 95 5.22 10.66 2.56
CA ALA A 95 3.91 10.70 1.97
C ALA A 95 2.84 10.19 2.94
N LEU A 96 1.61 10.68 2.77
CA LEU A 96 0.42 10.18 3.46
C LEU A 96 -0.50 9.53 2.43
N THR A 97 -0.98 8.34 2.74
CA THR A 97 -2.09 7.69 2.05
C THR A 97 -3.26 7.50 3.00
N ARG A 98 -4.47 7.62 2.48
CA ARG A 98 -5.70 7.43 3.22
C ARG A 98 -6.78 6.89 2.31
N GLY A 99 -7.59 5.96 2.80
CA GLY A 99 -8.70 5.42 2.02
C GLY A 99 -9.57 4.43 2.80
N PRO A 100 -10.57 3.85 2.14
CA PRO A 100 -11.40 2.81 2.73
C PRO A 100 -10.65 1.50 2.85
N TYR A 101 -10.98 0.73 3.89
CA TYR A 101 -10.72 -0.70 3.91
C TYR A 101 -12.02 -1.47 4.11
N ARG A 102 -12.04 -2.71 3.60
CA ARG A 102 -13.07 -3.72 3.87
C ARG A 102 -12.42 -4.96 4.42
N MET A 103 -12.95 -5.49 5.51
CA MET A 103 -12.59 -6.78 6.07
C MET A 103 -13.80 -7.70 6.02
N ILE A 104 -13.62 -8.92 5.53
CA ILE A 104 -14.65 -9.96 5.50
C ILE A 104 -14.23 -11.06 6.45
N VAL A 105 -15.10 -11.38 7.39
CA VAL A 105 -14.92 -12.46 8.35
C VAL A 105 -15.90 -13.57 7.99
N THR A 106 -15.43 -14.82 7.94
CA THR A 106 -16.30 -16.00 7.83
C THR A 106 -16.58 -16.49 9.24
N GLU A 107 -17.85 -16.53 9.61
CA GLU A 107 -18.33 -16.96 10.91
C GLU A 107 -18.34 -18.50 11.01
N GLU A 108 -18.48 -19.05 12.23
CA GLU A 108 -18.49 -20.48 12.47
C GLU A 108 -19.64 -21.23 11.75
N ASP A 109 -20.75 -20.55 11.51
CA ASP A 109 -21.91 -21.09 10.77
C ASP A 109 -21.76 -21.03 9.24
N GLY A 110 -20.62 -20.52 8.76
CA GLY A 110 -20.33 -20.35 7.33
C GLY A 110 -20.91 -19.08 6.72
N SER A 111 -21.61 -18.24 7.49
CA SER A 111 -22.02 -16.90 7.05
C SER A 111 -20.81 -15.96 6.98
N THR A 112 -20.98 -14.81 6.32
CA THR A 112 -19.93 -13.78 6.26
C THR A 112 -20.42 -12.46 6.82
N SER A 113 -19.56 -11.79 7.57
CA SER A 113 -19.77 -10.41 8.02
C SER A 113 -18.76 -9.46 7.39
N GLU A 114 -19.21 -8.27 7.02
CA GLU A 114 -18.37 -7.21 6.45
C GLU A 114 -18.11 -6.12 7.50
N HIS A 115 -16.84 -5.76 7.64
CA HIS A 115 -16.40 -4.66 8.49
C HIS A 115 -15.70 -3.62 7.64
N TRP A 116 -16.06 -2.37 7.85
CA TRP A 116 -15.54 -1.24 7.10
C TRP A 116 -14.76 -0.30 8.00
N GLY A 117 -13.88 0.46 7.39
CA GLY A 117 -13.16 1.52 8.09
C GLY A 117 -12.31 2.35 7.13
N THR A 118 -11.46 3.16 7.74
CA THR A 118 -10.52 4.02 7.03
C THR A 118 -9.12 3.70 7.53
N PHE A 119 -8.18 3.49 6.62
CA PHE A 119 -6.76 3.40 6.94
C PHE A 119 -6.07 4.75 6.72
N ASN A 120 -4.94 4.93 7.40
CA ASN A 120 -4.00 6.03 7.18
C ASN A 120 -2.59 5.44 7.30
N SER A 121 -1.81 5.53 6.24
CA SER A 121 -0.42 5.09 6.22
C SER A 121 0.48 6.28 5.94
N VAL A 122 1.58 6.37 6.67
CA VAL A 122 2.66 7.32 6.37
C VAL A 122 3.81 6.52 5.76
N TRP A 123 4.25 6.94 4.59
CA TRP A 123 5.33 6.35 3.82
C TRP A 123 6.60 7.20 3.91
N ARG A 124 7.74 6.55 4.07
CA ARG A 124 9.04 7.19 4.08
C ARG A 124 9.87 6.70 2.91
N LYS A 125 10.42 7.66 2.14
CA LYS A 125 11.33 7.33 1.05
C LYS A 125 12.65 6.84 1.63
N GLN A 126 13.11 5.70 1.11
CA GLN A 126 14.37 5.07 1.52
C GLN A 126 15.54 5.62 0.69
N ALA A 127 16.77 5.36 1.14
CA ALA A 127 17.99 5.81 0.43
C ALA A 127 18.12 5.18 -0.97
N ASP A 128 17.52 4.02 -1.20
CA ASP A 128 17.46 3.34 -2.49
C ASP A 128 16.33 3.83 -3.41
N GLY A 129 15.55 4.82 -2.96
CA GLY A 129 14.42 5.40 -3.68
C GLY A 129 13.10 4.66 -3.47
N SER A 130 13.09 3.49 -2.84
CA SER A 130 11.84 2.78 -2.52
C SER A 130 11.04 3.48 -1.42
N TRP A 131 9.74 3.18 -1.33
CA TRP A 131 8.88 3.68 -0.27
C TRP A 131 8.53 2.56 0.70
N LYS A 132 8.58 2.85 2.01
CA LYS A 132 8.16 1.93 3.07
C LYS A 132 7.26 2.62 4.07
N VAL A 133 6.24 1.89 4.54
CA VAL A 133 5.31 2.39 5.55
C VAL A 133 6.01 2.51 6.90
N VAL A 134 5.97 3.70 7.49
CA VAL A 134 6.59 4.01 8.79
C VAL A 134 5.56 4.17 9.90
N PHE A 135 4.35 4.64 9.59
CA PHE A 135 3.20 4.64 10.50
C PHE A 135 1.97 4.14 9.76
N ASP A 136 1.18 3.33 10.44
CA ASP A 136 -0.14 2.89 9.98
C ASP A 136 -1.13 2.92 11.15
N ALA A 137 -2.35 3.37 10.86
CA ALA A 137 -3.44 3.37 11.80
C ALA A 137 -4.78 3.23 11.07
N GLY A 138 -5.61 2.30 11.53
CA GLY A 138 -6.96 2.11 11.04
C GLY A 138 -8.01 2.60 12.03
N SER A 139 -9.14 3.10 11.51
CA SER A 139 -10.30 3.47 12.30
C SER A 139 -11.52 2.73 11.77
N PRO A 140 -12.18 1.88 12.58
CA PRO A 140 -13.40 1.20 12.14
C PRO A 140 -14.55 2.21 11.92
N SER A 141 -15.43 1.88 10.98
CA SER A 141 -16.64 2.64 10.67
C SER A 141 -17.87 1.80 11.00
N ALA A 142 -18.89 2.43 11.54
CA ALA A 142 -20.17 1.78 11.86
C ALA A 142 -21.00 1.42 10.60
N ALA A 143 -20.68 2.02 9.46
CA ALA A 143 -21.37 1.78 8.19
C ALA A 143 -20.37 1.78 7.02
N PRO A 144 -20.71 1.12 5.89
CA PRO A 144 -19.90 1.19 4.69
C PRO A 144 -19.85 2.63 4.16
N PRO A 145 -18.73 3.00 3.48
CA PRO A 145 -18.64 4.31 2.85
C PRO A 145 -19.59 4.44 1.65
N PRO A 146 -19.76 5.65 1.08
CA PRO A 146 -20.52 5.86 -0.16
C PRO A 146 -20.09 4.95 -1.30
N ALA A 147 -20.98 4.69 -2.26
CA ALA A 147 -20.77 3.69 -3.32
C ALA A 147 -19.56 4.00 -4.22
N ASP A 148 -19.34 5.27 -4.53
CA ASP A 148 -18.18 5.75 -5.31
C ASP A 148 -16.85 5.49 -4.57
N VAL A 149 -16.82 5.67 -3.25
CA VAL A 149 -15.65 5.35 -2.42
C VAL A 149 -15.43 3.84 -2.32
N ARG A 150 -16.51 3.04 -2.24
CA ARG A 150 -16.41 1.57 -2.26
C ARG A 150 -15.84 1.04 -3.56
N ALA A 151 -16.20 1.65 -4.68
CA ALA A 151 -15.70 1.27 -6.00
C ALA A 151 -14.17 1.35 -6.12
N LEU A 152 -13.50 2.20 -5.32
CA LEU A 152 -12.04 2.27 -5.29
C LEU A 152 -11.39 0.93 -4.92
N LEU A 153 -12.07 0.09 -4.12
CA LEU A 153 -11.51 -1.21 -3.73
C LEU A 153 -11.31 -2.16 -4.92
N ASP A 154 -12.04 -1.96 -6.01
CA ASP A 154 -11.97 -2.79 -7.20
C ASP A 154 -11.12 -2.17 -8.32
N ASP A 155 -10.54 -0.98 -8.06
CA ASP A 155 -9.68 -0.27 -8.99
C ASP A 155 -8.20 -0.71 -8.80
N GLU A 156 -7.59 -1.20 -9.88
CA GLU A 156 -6.19 -1.60 -9.91
C GLU A 156 -5.26 -0.46 -10.34
N HIS A 157 -5.80 0.72 -10.68
CA HIS A 157 -5.09 1.95 -11.04
C HIS A 157 -3.95 1.80 -12.07
N GLY A 158 -3.88 0.71 -12.82
CA GLY A 158 -2.83 0.48 -13.80
C GLY A 158 -1.42 0.38 -13.19
N CYS A 159 -1.33 0.09 -11.90
CA CYS A 159 -0.04 -0.11 -11.24
C CYS A 159 0.70 -1.30 -11.86
N PRO A 160 2.03 -1.18 -12.10
CA PRO A 160 2.81 -2.32 -12.53
C PRO A 160 2.64 -3.47 -11.55
N SER A 161 2.38 -4.68 -12.07
CA SER A 161 2.46 -5.87 -11.23
C SER A 161 3.89 -5.95 -10.71
N GLU A 162 4.10 -5.75 -9.42
CA GLU A 162 5.41 -6.01 -8.83
C GLU A 162 5.75 -7.47 -9.14
N ALA A 163 6.85 -7.67 -9.86
CA ALA A 163 7.36 -9.01 -10.11
C ALA A 163 7.60 -9.72 -8.76
N PRO A 164 7.37 -11.04 -8.69
CA PRO A 164 7.55 -11.80 -7.47
C PRO A 164 8.95 -11.75 -6.91
#